data_3e8dc96db654e94ae12c12c41c88b430
#
_entry.id   3e8dc96db654e94ae12c12c41c88b430
#
_cell.length_a   1.000
_cell.length_b   1.000
_cell.length_c   1.000
_cell.angle_alpha   90.00
_cell.angle_beta   90.00
_cell.angle_gamma   90.00
#
_symmetry.space_group_name_H-M   'P 1'
#
loop_
_entity.id
_entity.type
_entity.pdbx_description
1 polymer ?
#
loop_
_entity_poly.entity_id
_entity_poly.type
_entity_poly.pdbx_seq_one_letter_code
_entity_poly.pdbx_strand_id
1 'polypeptide(L)'
;MRVNLVELYGKEIVVRGKYKSYAVTSGHKNYLFTHIMYNGVEITGHIWMRLPNEVAKGLKKKKEYEFTGKVVKYFKGKDVEKEKTMDYCISNCKNFVEIIEEEDAEEQE
;
A
#
# COMPACT_ATOMS: atom_id res chain seq x y z
N MET A 1 -14.74 -14.60 -0.39
CA MET A 1 -15.42 -13.36 -0.74
C MET A 1 -14.44 -12.21 -0.72
N ARG A 2 -14.58 -11.34 -1.68
CA ARG A 2 -13.64 -10.26 -1.82
C ARG A 2 -14.11 -9.02 -1.06
N VAL A 3 -13.20 -8.40 -0.33
CA VAL A 3 -13.52 -7.19 0.41
C VAL A 3 -13.00 -6.01 -0.41
N ASN A 4 -13.86 -5.03 -0.64
CA ASN A 4 -13.49 -3.83 -1.37
C ASN A 4 -13.06 -2.74 -0.43
N LEU A 5 -12.18 -1.87 -0.95
CA LEU A 5 -11.76 -0.74 -0.15
C LEU A 5 -12.93 0.13 0.27
N VAL A 6 -13.96 0.20 -0.57
CA VAL A 6 -15.09 1.05 -0.24
C VAL A 6 -15.76 0.61 1.07
N GLU A 7 -15.77 -0.68 1.34
CA GLU A 7 -16.38 -1.18 2.56
C GLU A 7 -15.56 -0.87 3.78
N LEU A 8 -14.28 -0.55 3.56
CA LEU A 8 -13.38 -0.27 4.66
C LEU A 8 -13.13 1.22 4.85
N TYR A 9 -13.86 2.03 4.11
CA TYR A 9 -13.66 3.47 4.14
C TYR A 9 -13.71 4.01 5.57
N GLY A 10 -12.72 4.81 5.91
CA GLY A 10 -12.65 5.42 7.22
C GLY A 10 -12.05 4.54 8.29
N LYS A 11 -11.75 3.29 7.96
CA LYS A 11 -11.20 2.38 8.96
C LYS A 11 -9.69 2.32 8.86
N GLU A 12 -9.08 2.11 10.00
CA GLU A 12 -7.66 1.85 10.06
C GLU A 12 -7.50 0.33 10.06
N ILE A 13 -6.72 -0.17 9.10
CA ILE A 13 -6.59 -1.60 8.92
C ILE A 13 -5.13 -2.00 8.83
N VAL A 14 -4.87 -3.26 9.09
CA VAL A 14 -3.53 -3.82 8.96
C VAL A 14 -3.52 -4.67 7.71
N VAL A 15 -2.61 -4.37 6.81
CA VAL A 15 -2.53 -5.06 5.53
C VAL A 15 -1.11 -5.51 5.26
N ARG A 16 -0.96 -6.34 4.25
CA ARG A 16 0.34 -6.76 3.75
C ARG A 16 0.47 -6.32 2.32
N GLY A 17 1.66 -5.92 1.94
CA GLY A 17 1.92 -5.54 0.58
C GLY A 17 3.38 -5.72 0.25
N LYS A 18 3.66 -5.85 -1.05
CA LYS A 18 5.02 -6.03 -1.51
C LYS A 18 5.54 -4.72 -2.07
N TYR A 19 6.68 -4.27 -1.58
CA TYR A 19 7.28 -3.03 -2.07
C TYR A 19 7.92 -3.28 -3.43
N LYS A 20 7.46 -2.54 -4.43
CA LYS A 20 7.94 -2.77 -5.77
C LYS A 20 8.97 -1.74 -6.21
N SER A 21 8.63 -0.48 -6.08
CA SER A 21 9.51 0.58 -6.56
C SER A 21 9.00 1.92 -6.08
N TYR A 22 9.68 2.98 -6.51
CA TYR A 22 9.19 4.31 -6.20
C TYR A 22 9.32 5.18 -7.44
N ALA A 23 8.61 6.29 -7.43
CA ALA A 23 8.68 7.28 -8.49
C ALA A 23 8.68 8.65 -7.85
N VAL A 24 9.31 9.60 -8.55
CA VAL A 24 9.35 10.98 -8.08
C VAL A 24 8.37 11.78 -8.89
N THR A 25 7.44 12.44 -8.21
CA THR A 25 6.44 13.25 -8.87
C THR A 25 6.34 14.56 -8.13
N SER A 26 6.55 15.66 -8.85
CA SER A 26 6.46 17.00 -8.27
C SER A 26 7.35 17.15 -7.05
N GLY A 27 8.55 16.57 -7.12
CA GLY A 27 9.50 16.70 -6.03
C GLY A 27 9.27 15.77 -4.86
N HIS A 28 8.30 14.91 -4.95
CA HIS A 28 7.99 13.98 -3.86
C HIS A 28 8.17 12.55 -4.32
N LYS A 29 8.67 11.71 -3.43
CA LYS A 29 8.75 10.29 -3.72
C LYS A 29 7.45 9.62 -3.33
N ASN A 30 6.95 8.80 -4.25
CA ASN A 30 5.78 7.99 -4.01
C ASN A 30 6.21 6.54 -4.12
N TYR A 31 5.82 5.73 -3.16
CA TYR A 31 6.27 4.35 -3.06
C TYR A 31 5.14 3.43 -3.48
N LEU A 32 5.47 2.47 -4.34
CA LEU A 32 4.48 1.57 -4.91
C LEU A 32 4.52 0.22 -4.19
N PHE A 33 3.39 -0.16 -3.64
CA PHE A 33 3.21 -1.47 -3.05
C PHE A 33 2.16 -2.22 -3.84
N THR A 34 2.39 -3.50 -4.06
CA THR A 34 1.49 -4.32 -4.86
C THR A 34 0.93 -5.46 -4.01
N HIS A 35 -0.13 -6.08 -4.53
CA HIS A 35 -0.75 -7.25 -3.89
C HIS A 35 -1.13 -6.94 -2.45
N ILE A 36 -1.97 -5.94 -2.29
CA ILE A 36 -2.37 -5.50 -0.95
C ILE A 36 -3.40 -6.47 -0.39
N MET A 37 -3.02 -7.14 0.69
CA MET A 37 -3.85 -8.21 1.26
C MET A 37 -4.39 -7.77 2.61
N TYR A 38 -5.64 -8.07 2.85
CA TYR A 38 -6.30 -7.81 4.12
C TYR A 38 -7.03 -9.08 4.53
N ASN A 39 -6.65 -9.64 5.69
CA ASN A 39 -7.24 -10.88 6.17
C ASN A 39 -7.21 -11.99 5.12
N GLY A 40 -6.09 -12.06 4.39
CA GLY A 40 -5.91 -13.13 3.42
C GLY A 40 -6.57 -12.89 2.09
N VAL A 41 -7.18 -11.72 1.88
CA VAL A 41 -7.87 -11.42 0.64
C VAL A 41 -7.24 -10.20 -0.01
N GLU A 42 -6.98 -10.27 -1.29
CA GLU A 42 -6.40 -9.13 -1.99
C GLU A 42 -7.48 -8.07 -2.17
N ILE A 43 -7.26 -6.88 -1.61
CA ILE A 43 -8.24 -5.81 -1.68
C ILE A 43 -7.92 -4.80 -2.76
N THR A 44 -6.68 -4.74 -3.19
CA THR A 44 -6.31 -3.92 -4.33
C THR A 44 -5.00 -4.42 -4.87
N GLY A 45 -4.79 -4.20 -6.18
CA GLY A 45 -3.58 -4.69 -6.82
C GLY A 45 -2.38 -3.84 -6.52
N HIS A 46 -2.57 -2.57 -6.23
CA HIS A 46 -1.45 -1.69 -5.95
C HIS A 46 -1.94 -0.43 -5.27
N ILE A 47 -1.04 0.19 -4.54
CA ILE A 47 -1.28 1.53 -3.98
C ILE A 47 0.03 2.30 -4.04
N TRP A 48 -0.12 3.61 -4.21
CA TRP A 48 0.99 4.55 -4.12
C TRP A 48 0.87 5.28 -2.81
N MET A 49 1.98 5.48 -2.12
CA MET A 49 1.93 6.16 -0.84
C MET A 49 3.16 7.01 -0.63
N ARG A 50 3.01 8.03 0.18
CA ARG A 50 4.12 8.85 0.63
C ARG A 50 4.50 8.41 2.02
N LEU A 51 5.80 8.30 2.24
CA LEU A 51 6.31 7.82 3.52
C LEU A 51 7.41 8.75 4.01
N PRO A 52 7.53 8.91 5.33
CA PRO A 52 8.66 9.66 5.87
C PRO A 52 9.97 8.99 5.49
N ASN A 53 11.02 9.78 5.38
CA ASN A 53 12.31 9.23 5.02
C ASN A 53 12.76 8.14 5.96
N GLU A 54 12.44 8.29 7.24
CA GLU A 54 12.85 7.31 8.22
C GLU A 54 12.27 5.93 7.95
N VAL A 55 11.04 5.91 7.47
CA VAL A 55 10.39 4.66 7.13
C VAL A 55 10.92 4.15 5.80
N ALA A 56 11.00 5.06 4.83
CA ALA A 56 11.32 4.66 3.47
C ALA A 56 12.71 4.07 3.35
N LYS A 57 13.66 4.58 4.11
CA LYS A 57 15.03 4.11 3.95
C LYS A 57 15.20 2.68 4.40
N GLY A 58 14.25 2.16 5.16
CA GLY A 58 14.33 0.77 5.58
C GLY A 58 13.66 -0.20 4.63
N LEU A 59 13.03 0.30 3.58
CA LEU A 59 12.31 -0.55 2.66
C LEU A 59 13.25 -1.19 1.65
N LYS A 60 12.99 -2.45 1.35
CA LYS A 60 13.77 -3.19 0.37
C LYS A 60 12.84 -3.67 -0.73
N LYS A 61 13.26 -3.48 -1.96
CA LYS A 61 12.44 -3.88 -3.11
C LYS A 61 12.21 -5.37 -3.09
N LYS A 62 11.02 -5.76 -3.51
CA LYS A 62 10.61 -7.16 -3.63
C LYS A 62 10.36 -7.84 -2.30
N LYS A 63 10.44 -7.10 -1.20
CA LYS A 63 10.13 -7.65 0.11
C LYS A 63 8.71 -7.31 0.49
N GLU A 64 8.13 -8.16 1.30
CA GLU A 64 6.77 -7.99 1.76
C GLU A 64 6.76 -7.36 3.14
N TYR A 65 5.79 -6.48 3.36
CA TYR A 65 5.68 -5.77 4.62
C TYR A 65 4.26 -5.80 5.12
N GLU A 66 4.13 -5.85 6.42
CA GLU A 66 2.85 -5.64 7.08
C GLU A 66 2.85 -4.22 7.62
N PHE A 67 1.76 -3.52 7.40
CA PHE A 67 1.68 -2.15 7.88
C PHE A 67 0.23 -1.76 8.13
N THR A 68 0.07 -0.66 8.86
CA THR A 68 -1.25 -0.14 9.21
C THR A 68 -1.51 1.10 8.39
N GLY A 69 -2.72 1.22 7.88
CA GLY A 69 -3.09 2.39 7.12
C GLY A 69 -4.58 2.65 7.24
N LYS A 70 -4.96 3.84 6.82
CA LYS A 70 -6.37 4.24 6.87
C LYS A 70 -6.92 4.32 5.46
N VAL A 71 -8.09 3.76 5.27
CA VAL A 71 -8.73 3.79 3.95
C VAL A 71 -9.41 5.14 3.78
N VAL A 72 -9.03 5.84 2.73
CA VAL A 72 -9.53 7.18 2.46
C VAL A 72 -9.99 7.29 1.02
N LYS A 73 -10.73 8.35 0.73
CA LYS A 73 -11.14 8.64 -0.63
C LYS A 73 -10.21 9.66 -1.24
N TYR A 74 -10.09 9.62 -2.56
CA TYR A 74 -9.38 10.67 -3.25
C TYR A 74 -9.98 10.80 -4.66
N PHE A 75 -9.79 11.96 -5.26
CA PHE A 75 -10.25 12.17 -6.62
C PHE A 75 -9.23 11.63 -7.59
N LYS A 76 -9.72 10.84 -8.52
CA LYS A 76 -8.88 10.23 -9.51
C LYS A 76 -9.02 11.04 -10.78
N GLY A 77 -7.92 11.40 -11.39
CA GLY A 77 -7.96 12.16 -12.62
C GLY A 77 -8.12 13.63 -12.38
N LYS A 78 -7.87 14.40 -13.41
CA LYS A 78 -7.84 15.83 -13.29
C LYS A 78 -8.92 16.54 -14.06
N ASP A 79 -9.61 15.83 -14.88
CA ASP A 79 -10.56 16.43 -15.77
C ASP A 79 -11.83 16.72 -15.01
N VAL A 80 -12.02 17.97 -14.66
CA VAL A 80 -13.17 18.32 -13.84
C VAL A 80 -14.44 18.47 -14.63
N GLU A 81 -14.33 18.49 -15.94
CA GLU A 81 -15.52 18.63 -16.72
C GLU A 81 -16.30 17.36 -16.83
N LYS A 82 -15.62 16.26 -16.67
CA LYS A 82 -16.30 15.00 -16.72
C LYS A 82 -16.75 14.64 -15.35
N GLU A 83 -17.48 13.57 -15.25
CA GLU A 83 -17.87 13.14 -13.93
C GLU A 83 -16.63 12.91 -13.11
N LYS A 84 -16.67 13.40 -11.91
CA LYS A 84 -15.57 13.21 -11.01
C LYS A 84 -15.54 11.78 -10.58
N THR A 85 -14.37 11.18 -10.71
CA THR A 85 -14.20 9.81 -10.33
C THR A 85 -13.53 9.76 -8.98
N MET A 86 -14.18 9.12 -8.04
CA MET A 86 -13.62 8.92 -6.71
C MET A 86 -13.03 7.53 -6.63
N ASP A 87 -11.93 7.44 -5.97
CA ASP A 87 -11.30 6.15 -5.74
C ASP A 87 -10.88 6.08 -4.30
N TYR A 88 -10.44 4.91 -3.89
CA TYR A 88 -10.07 4.68 -2.50
C TYR A 88 -8.63 4.24 -2.44
N CYS A 89 -7.93 4.71 -1.42
CA CYS A 89 -6.57 4.30 -1.23
C CYS A 89 -6.30 4.19 0.27
N ILE A 90 -5.08 3.79 0.60
CA ILE A 90 -4.67 3.64 1.97
C ILE A 90 -3.63 4.71 2.26
N SER A 91 -3.86 5.50 3.29
CA SER A 91 -2.93 6.56 3.63
C SER A 91 -2.53 6.47 5.09
N ASN A 92 -1.62 7.38 5.49
CA ASN A 92 -1.10 7.40 6.86
C ASN A 92 -0.54 6.04 7.25
N CYS A 93 0.20 5.43 6.33
CA CYS A 93 0.74 4.11 6.56
C CYS A 93 1.88 4.18 7.57
N LYS A 94 1.86 3.24 8.50
CA LYS A 94 2.83 3.24 9.59
C LYS A 94 3.03 1.82 10.09
N ASN A 95 3.97 1.66 11.01
CA ASN A 95 4.23 0.38 11.66
C ASN A 95 4.62 -0.69 10.65
N PHE A 96 5.56 -0.36 9.78
CA PHE A 96 6.01 -1.30 8.77
C PHE A 96 6.90 -2.36 9.40
N VAL A 97 6.56 -3.62 9.13
CA VAL A 97 7.32 -4.77 9.61
C VAL A 97 7.57 -5.68 8.42
N GLU A 98 8.82 -6.00 8.18
CA GLU A 98 9.16 -6.89 7.09
C GLU A 98 8.72 -8.30 7.42
N ILE A 99 8.08 -8.96 6.46
CA ILE A 99 7.60 -10.31 6.64
C ILE A 99 8.67 -11.25 6.13
N ILE A 100 9.12 -12.15 7.00
CA ILE A 100 10.12 -13.13 6.65
C ILE A 100 9.42 -14.46 6.58
N GLU A 101 9.49 -15.08 5.41
CA GLU A 101 8.79 -16.34 5.22
C GLU A 101 9.68 -17.49 5.61
N GLU A 102 9.07 -18.49 6.18
CA GLU A 102 9.82 -19.66 6.61
C GLU A 102 10.51 -20.35 5.45
N GLU A 103 9.87 -20.31 4.31
CA GLU A 103 10.47 -20.96 3.15
C GLU A 103 11.81 -20.40 2.82
N ASP A 104 11.92 -19.07 2.92
CA ASP A 104 13.20 -18.45 2.64
C ASP A 104 14.26 -18.92 3.61
N ALA A 105 13.88 -19.05 4.85
CA ALA A 105 14.84 -19.49 5.85
C ALA A 105 15.32 -20.90 5.57
N GLU A 106 14.41 -21.75 5.14
CA GLU A 106 14.77 -23.11 4.87
C GLU A 106 15.69 -23.24 3.68
N GLU A 107 15.47 -22.40 2.71
CA GLU A 107 16.29 -22.49 1.51
C GLU A 107 17.71 -22.11 1.76
N GLN A 108 17.97 -21.43 2.82
CA GLN A 108 19.31 -20.99 3.11
C GLN A 108 20.16 -22.08 3.71
N GLU A 109 19.57 -23.18 4.03
CA GLU A 109 20.34 -24.29 4.52
C GLU A 109 21.08 -24.95 3.38
#